data_596409bec41692db961399e7fad53e2c
#
_entry.id   596409bec41692db961399e7fad53e2c
#
_cell.length_a   1.000
_cell.length_b   1.000
_cell.length_c   1.000
_cell.angle_alpha   90.00
_cell.angle_beta   90.00
_cell.angle_gamma   90.00
#
_symmetry.space_group_name_H-M   'P 1'
#
loop_
_entity.id
_entity.type
_entity.pdbx_description
1 polymer ?
#
loop_
_entity_poly.entity_id
_entity_poly.type
_entity_poly.pdbx_seq_one_letter_code
_entity_poly.pdbx_strand_id
1 'polypeptide(L)'
;MARTDKLRLGTFVYTFGFHPAAWLHPGSDVKGANDIAHLAKVAQISEAACLDFMFFADSPAAAVGHPEALARQPTKMNRFEPITAITALSMVTQRLGFVATASTSYYEPYNIARLFGSADQISRGRICWNVVTSDHDETGYNYNRQGLDPHGDRYDRGEEFLDVVLGLWDSFEDDALLLDRENGLYHDKDKLHQLDHVGPHFQVRGPLNIARTPQGRPVIAQAGGSERGKELAARTAEVVFSLASNIDKNRAFYQDVKGRMARYGRKPSDLKIMPGIVINVGETRAEAEARAQEMVEVMHPEVGLLMLQEFLETDLHGADLDQPFPMERMPARAKGSVAMFEGVKEFVEQGHSLRALITHYARQHTGNGLTGSYLEVADYMQEWFETEAADGFILMCPTLPSSLEDFTRLVVPELQRRGLFRAEYEGATLRENLGLSFPVNRHTAVRDAAR
;
A
#
# COMPACT_ATOMS: atom_id res chain seq x y z
N MET A 1 8.22 8.01 -27.55
CA MET A 1 7.13 7.20 -28.16
C MET A 1 6.00 7.15 -27.13
N ALA A 2 4.75 7.23 -27.56
CA ALA A 2 3.64 7.04 -26.62
C ALA A 2 3.72 5.63 -25.99
N ARG A 3 3.41 5.53 -24.70
CA ARG A 3 3.33 4.24 -23.99
C ARG A 3 2.19 3.39 -24.58
N THR A 4 2.41 2.10 -24.68
CA THR A 4 1.42 1.14 -25.21
C THR A 4 0.75 0.34 -24.12
N ASP A 5 1.30 0.36 -22.89
CA ASP A 5 0.70 -0.22 -21.70
C ASP A 5 -0.39 0.71 -21.11
N LYS A 6 -1.12 0.25 -20.13
CA LYS A 6 -2.20 0.99 -19.49
C LYS A 6 -1.85 1.31 -18.04
N LEU A 7 -2.44 2.37 -17.52
CA LEU A 7 -2.42 2.73 -16.11
C LEU A 7 -2.85 1.55 -15.23
N ARG A 8 -2.25 1.43 -14.05
CA ARG A 8 -2.66 0.53 -12.98
C ARG A 8 -3.29 1.34 -11.84
N LEU A 9 -4.40 0.86 -11.31
CA LEU A 9 -5.14 1.57 -10.27
C LEU A 9 -5.43 0.65 -9.10
N GLY A 10 -5.02 1.08 -7.90
CA GLY A 10 -5.37 0.40 -6.66
C GLY A 10 -6.09 1.32 -5.70
N THR A 11 -6.86 0.76 -4.75
CA THR A 11 -7.49 1.52 -3.67
C THR A 11 -6.74 1.29 -2.37
N PHE A 12 -6.25 2.36 -1.74
CA PHE A 12 -5.66 2.30 -0.40
C PHE A 12 -6.79 2.20 0.64
N VAL A 13 -6.68 1.25 1.56
CA VAL A 13 -7.75 0.97 2.51
C VAL A 13 -7.35 1.37 3.92
N TYR A 14 -7.92 2.47 4.39
CA TYR A 14 -8.29 2.67 5.79
C TYR A 14 -9.81 2.53 5.86
N THR A 15 -10.33 1.89 6.88
CA THR A 15 -11.73 1.43 6.97
C THR A 15 -12.76 2.44 6.46
N PHE A 16 -12.67 3.70 6.90
CA PHE A 16 -13.62 4.76 6.53
C PHE A 16 -13.11 5.68 5.42
N GLY A 17 -11.83 5.59 5.07
CA GLY A 17 -11.12 6.47 4.15
C GLY A 17 -9.85 7.07 4.76
N PHE A 18 -9.13 7.82 3.97
CA PHE A 18 -7.82 8.37 4.36
C PHE A 18 -7.94 9.58 5.29
N HIS A 19 -9.05 10.35 5.20
CA HIS A 19 -9.25 11.52 6.06
C HIS A 19 -9.51 11.09 7.51
N PRO A 20 -8.87 11.69 8.52
CA PRO A 20 -9.04 11.31 9.93
C PRO A 20 -10.48 11.38 10.45
N ALA A 21 -11.27 12.30 9.88
CA ALA A 21 -12.70 12.46 10.20
C ALA A 21 -13.63 11.67 9.25
N ALA A 22 -13.10 10.79 8.39
CA ALA A 22 -13.90 10.07 7.39
C ALA A 22 -15.08 9.29 7.99
N TRP A 23 -14.95 8.78 9.20
CA TRP A 23 -16.01 8.07 9.91
C TRP A 23 -17.22 8.94 10.30
N LEU A 24 -17.06 10.28 10.30
CA LEU A 24 -18.13 11.25 10.55
C LEU A 24 -18.90 11.62 9.28
N HIS A 25 -18.39 11.25 8.11
CA HIS A 25 -19.06 11.54 6.84
C HIS A 25 -20.42 10.82 6.78
N PRO A 26 -21.50 11.49 6.35
CA PRO A 26 -22.84 10.90 6.32
C PRO A 26 -22.95 9.59 5.50
N GLY A 27 -22.09 9.42 4.51
CA GLY A 27 -22.03 8.20 3.69
C GLY A 27 -21.20 7.08 4.30
N SER A 28 -20.59 7.26 5.50
CA SER A 28 -19.79 6.23 6.18
C SER A 28 -20.65 5.37 7.09
N ASP A 29 -20.45 4.05 7.03
CA ASP A 29 -21.01 3.14 8.04
C ASP A 29 -20.15 3.19 9.30
N VAL A 30 -20.64 3.79 10.38
CA VAL A 30 -19.90 3.95 11.63
C VAL A 30 -19.51 2.62 12.29
N LYS A 31 -20.12 1.49 11.90
CA LYS A 31 -19.79 0.13 12.35
C LYS A 31 -18.75 -0.55 11.45
N GLY A 32 -18.37 0.07 10.33
CA GLY A 32 -17.53 -0.53 9.29
C GLY A 32 -16.20 -1.10 9.77
N ALA A 33 -15.64 -0.59 10.88
CA ALA A 33 -14.41 -1.14 11.45
C ALA A 33 -14.57 -2.56 12.04
N ASN A 34 -15.80 -2.98 12.33
CA ASN A 34 -16.14 -4.30 12.88
C ASN A 34 -17.06 -5.09 11.94
N ASP A 35 -17.35 -4.57 10.76
CA ASP A 35 -18.21 -5.23 9.79
C ASP A 35 -17.48 -5.38 8.44
N ILE A 36 -17.14 -6.63 8.13
CA ILE A 36 -16.48 -6.96 6.86
C ILE A 36 -17.35 -6.63 5.63
N ALA A 37 -18.67 -6.54 5.78
CA ALA A 37 -19.58 -6.19 4.69
C ALA A 37 -19.31 -4.77 4.14
N HIS A 38 -18.86 -3.84 4.99
CA HIS A 38 -18.41 -2.52 4.57
C HIS A 38 -17.23 -2.61 3.58
N LEU A 39 -16.19 -3.37 3.93
CA LEU A 39 -15.04 -3.59 3.06
C LEU A 39 -15.39 -4.42 1.83
N ALA A 40 -16.34 -5.37 1.94
CA ALA A 40 -16.85 -6.12 0.79
C ALA A 40 -17.53 -5.20 -0.23
N LYS A 41 -18.32 -4.21 0.22
CA LYS A 41 -18.88 -3.18 -0.67
C LYS A 41 -17.79 -2.40 -1.40
N VAL A 42 -16.74 -1.95 -0.69
CA VAL A 42 -15.59 -1.25 -1.30
C VAL A 42 -14.89 -2.14 -2.34
N ALA A 43 -14.72 -3.43 -2.04
CA ALA A 43 -14.12 -4.40 -2.95
C ALA A 43 -14.96 -4.58 -4.23
N GLN A 44 -16.26 -4.71 -4.09
CA GLN A 44 -17.17 -4.87 -5.23
C GLN A 44 -17.22 -3.61 -6.12
N ILE A 45 -17.18 -2.40 -5.53
CA ILE A 45 -17.06 -1.14 -6.27
C ILE A 45 -15.73 -1.10 -7.05
N SER A 46 -14.62 -1.46 -6.40
CA SER A 46 -13.29 -1.51 -7.02
C SER A 46 -13.27 -2.52 -8.17
N GLU A 47 -13.85 -3.70 -7.98
CA GLU A 47 -13.91 -4.74 -9.02
C GLU A 47 -14.78 -4.32 -10.20
N ALA A 48 -15.95 -3.77 -9.95
CA ALA A 48 -16.86 -3.30 -11.00
C ALA A 48 -16.23 -2.21 -11.90
N ALA A 49 -15.32 -1.40 -11.32
CA ALA A 49 -14.56 -0.39 -12.03
C ALA A 49 -13.24 -0.93 -12.63
N CYS A 50 -12.99 -2.22 -12.58
CA CYS A 50 -11.77 -2.87 -13.08
C CYS A 50 -10.47 -2.40 -12.42
N LEU A 51 -10.48 -1.96 -11.16
CA LEU A 51 -9.27 -1.61 -10.43
C LEU A 51 -8.38 -2.86 -10.24
N ASP A 52 -7.06 -2.66 -10.11
CA ASP A 52 -6.11 -3.78 -10.00
C ASP A 52 -6.17 -4.46 -8.63
N PHE A 53 -6.25 -3.66 -7.55
CA PHE A 53 -6.22 -4.22 -6.18
C PHE A 53 -6.74 -3.26 -5.11
N MET A 54 -7.05 -3.82 -3.94
CA MET A 54 -7.16 -3.10 -2.67
C MET A 54 -5.88 -3.28 -1.85
N PHE A 55 -5.35 -2.18 -1.31
CA PHE A 55 -4.09 -2.15 -0.56
C PHE A 55 -4.36 -1.88 0.93
N PHE A 56 -4.09 -2.87 1.76
CA PHE A 56 -4.24 -2.83 3.22
C PHE A 56 -2.90 -2.53 3.88
N ALA A 57 -2.68 -1.27 4.21
CA ALA A 57 -1.57 -0.89 5.09
C ALA A 57 -1.85 -1.36 6.52
N ASP A 58 -0.79 -1.69 7.25
CA ASP A 58 -0.90 -2.10 8.63
C ASP A 58 0.26 -1.60 9.50
N SER A 59 -0.09 -1.36 10.75
CA SER A 59 0.81 -1.27 11.88
C SER A 59 0.16 -2.10 13.00
N PRO A 60 0.74 -3.22 13.41
CA PRO A 60 0.11 -4.16 14.35
C PRO A 60 0.17 -3.66 15.81
N ALA A 61 -0.03 -2.37 15.99
CA ALA A 61 -0.18 -1.70 17.28
C ALA A 61 -1.28 -0.64 17.18
N ALA A 62 -2.03 -0.46 18.26
CA ALA A 62 -2.84 0.74 18.43
C ALA A 62 -1.93 1.97 18.52
N ALA A 63 -2.37 3.09 17.97
CA ALA A 63 -1.59 4.32 18.06
C ALA A 63 -1.48 4.82 19.50
N VAL A 64 -0.35 5.46 19.79
CA VAL A 64 -0.10 6.16 21.08
C VAL A 64 -0.25 7.65 20.85
N GLY A 65 -0.86 8.35 21.80
CA GLY A 65 -1.08 9.78 21.71
C GLY A 65 -2.09 10.25 22.77
N HIS A 66 -2.56 11.48 22.63
CA HIS A 66 -3.51 12.04 23.57
C HIS A 66 -4.86 11.30 23.52
N PRO A 67 -5.40 10.80 24.65
CA PRO A 67 -6.61 9.94 24.67
C PRO A 67 -7.83 10.59 24.01
N GLU A 68 -8.04 11.90 24.19
CA GLU A 68 -9.17 12.64 23.60
C GLU A 68 -9.11 12.67 22.06
N ALA A 69 -7.91 12.80 21.49
CA ALA A 69 -7.72 12.76 20.04
C ALA A 69 -7.87 11.33 19.49
N LEU A 70 -7.26 10.35 20.16
CA LEU A 70 -7.34 8.93 19.75
C LEU A 70 -8.76 8.38 19.83
N ALA A 71 -9.56 8.79 20.85
CA ALA A 71 -10.97 8.42 20.94
C ALA A 71 -11.81 8.89 19.74
N ARG A 72 -11.28 9.79 18.91
CA ARG A 72 -11.92 10.35 17.72
C ARG A 72 -11.31 9.84 16.41
N GLN A 73 -10.33 8.95 16.48
CA GLN A 73 -9.63 8.38 15.31
C GLN A 73 -9.73 6.85 15.25
N PRO A 74 -10.90 6.30 14.87
CA PRO A 74 -11.10 4.85 14.87
C PRO A 74 -10.09 4.10 13.98
N THR A 75 -9.66 4.69 12.87
CA THR A 75 -8.70 4.05 11.94
C THR A 75 -7.33 3.80 12.54
N LYS A 76 -6.93 4.54 13.58
CA LYS A 76 -5.68 4.30 14.33
C LYS A 76 -5.84 3.27 15.45
N MET A 77 -7.08 2.99 15.88
CA MET A 77 -7.38 2.20 17.07
C MET A 77 -8.03 0.86 16.76
N ASN A 78 -8.77 0.76 15.65
CA ASN A 78 -9.59 -0.41 15.36
C ASN A 78 -9.62 -0.71 13.85
N ARG A 79 -9.06 -1.85 13.46
CA ARG A 79 -9.02 -2.34 12.08
C ARG A 79 -8.86 -3.86 12.05
N PHE A 80 -9.28 -4.46 10.97
CA PHE A 80 -9.03 -5.88 10.72
C PHE A 80 -7.53 -6.12 10.44
N GLU A 81 -7.05 -7.30 10.85
CA GLU A 81 -5.74 -7.79 10.42
C GLU A 81 -5.77 -8.06 8.91
N PRO A 82 -4.78 -7.56 8.14
CA PRO A 82 -4.85 -7.57 6.68
C PRO A 82 -4.98 -8.94 6.03
N ILE A 83 -4.21 -9.95 6.47
CA ILE A 83 -4.19 -11.27 5.79
C ILE A 83 -5.54 -11.96 5.94
N THR A 84 -6.16 -11.88 7.11
CA THR A 84 -7.49 -12.45 7.37
C THR A 84 -8.56 -11.68 6.60
N ALA A 85 -8.49 -10.35 6.57
CA ALA A 85 -9.42 -9.51 5.83
C ALA A 85 -9.40 -9.80 4.33
N ILE A 86 -8.21 -9.78 3.69
CA ILE A 86 -8.11 -10.03 2.25
C ILE A 86 -8.54 -11.44 1.85
N THR A 87 -8.32 -12.42 2.72
CA THR A 87 -8.77 -13.79 2.47
C THR A 87 -10.29 -13.85 2.42
N ALA A 88 -10.98 -13.21 3.38
CA ALA A 88 -12.44 -13.11 3.37
C ALA A 88 -12.97 -12.34 2.15
N LEU A 89 -12.37 -11.20 1.82
CA LEU A 89 -12.79 -10.35 0.69
C LEU A 89 -12.56 -11.02 -0.67
N SER A 90 -11.55 -11.88 -0.78
CA SER A 90 -11.29 -12.64 -2.00
C SER A 90 -12.42 -13.61 -2.36
N MET A 91 -13.26 -14.00 -1.39
CA MET A 91 -14.40 -14.89 -1.62
C MET A 91 -15.63 -14.18 -2.17
N VAL A 92 -15.69 -12.85 -2.07
CA VAL A 92 -16.83 -12.03 -2.57
C VAL A 92 -16.48 -11.26 -3.84
N THR A 93 -15.30 -11.50 -4.42
CA THR A 93 -14.80 -10.95 -5.68
C THR A 93 -14.25 -12.05 -6.58
N GLN A 94 -14.07 -11.78 -7.87
CA GLN A 94 -13.61 -12.77 -8.85
C GLN A 94 -12.29 -12.39 -9.53
N ARG A 95 -11.98 -11.11 -9.65
CA ARG A 95 -10.85 -10.57 -10.42
C ARG A 95 -9.96 -9.60 -9.65
N LEU A 96 -10.54 -8.85 -8.72
CA LEU A 96 -9.83 -7.87 -7.91
C LEU A 96 -8.70 -8.51 -7.11
N GLY A 97 -7.51 -7.89 -7.19
CA GLY A 97 -6.37 -8.27 -6.37
C GLY A 97 -6.41 -7.67 -4.97
N PHE A 98 -5.59 -8.22 -4.07
CA PHE A 98 -5.49 -7.75 -2.69
C PHE A 98 -4.04 -7.69 -2.23
N VAL A 99 -3.64 -6.57 -1.66
CA VAL A 99 -2.32 -6.35 -1.07
C VAL A 99 -2.47 -6.30 0.45
N ALA A 100 -1.82 -7.20 1.16
CA ALA A 100 -1.76 -7.20 2.62
C ALA A 100 -0.35 -6.85 3.11
N THR A 101 -0.28 -5.97 4.09
CA THR A 101 0.98 -5.63 4.77
C THR A 101 1.28 -6.67 5.84
N ALA A 102 2.51 -7.19 5.84
CA ALA A 102 3.04 -7.99 6.93
C ALA A 102 4.53 -7.70 7.14
N SER A 103 4.92 -7.52 8.41
CA SER A 103 6.26 -7.10 8.79
C SER A 103 7.25 -8.26 8.87
N THR A 104 8.41 -8.11 8.26
CA THR A 104 9.51 -9.07 8.42
C THR A 104 10.11 -9.04 9.83
N SER A 105 9.85 -7.99 10.61
CA SER A 105 10.37 -7.84 11.98
C SER A 105 9.66 -8.71 13.00
N TYR A 106 8.36 -8.99 12.82
CA TYR A 106 7.51 -9.59 13.86
C TYR A 106 6.92 -10.96 13.49
N TYR A 107 7.13 -11.43 12.27
CA TYR A 107 6.72 -12.75 11.83
C TYR A 107 7.92 -13.70 11.66
N GLU A 108 7.61 -14.99 11.53
CA GLU A 108 8.54 -16.01 11.07
C GLU A 108 8.34 -16.27 9.55
N PRO A 109 9.42 -16.44 8.78
CA PRO A 109 9.35 -16.56 7.33
C PRO A 109 8.52 -17.77 6.86
N TYR A 110 8.62 -18.91 7.55
CA TYR A 110 7.82 -20.09 7.23
C TYR A 110 6.32 -19.82 7.43
N ASN A 111 5.96 -19.07 8.49
CA ASN A 111 4.57 -18.72 8.76
C ASN A 111 4.01 -17.78 7.70
N ILE A 112 4.76 -16.74 7.32
CA ILE A 112 4.36 -15.82 6.22
C ILE A 112 4.22 -16.57 4.90
N ALA A 113 5.16 -17.44 4.55
CA ALA A 113 5.07 -18.24 3.33
C ALA A 113 3.77 -19.07 3.30
N ARG A 114 3.37 -19.68 4.43
CA ARG A 114 2.12 -20.43 4.53
C ARG A 114 0.88 -19.56 4.44
N LEU A 115 0.83 -18.46 5.16
CA LEU A 115 -0.34 -17.56 5.20
C LEU A 115 -0.61 -16.98 3.83
N PHE A 116 0.39 -16.35 3.21
CA PHE A 116 0.24 -15.76 1.87
C PHE A 116 0.03 -16.81 0.78
N GLY A 117 0.73 -17.94 0.85
CA GLY A 117 0.51 -19.06 -0.08
C GLY A 117 -0.93 -19.61 0.01
N SER A 118 -1.47 -19.77 1.23
CA SER A 118 -2.86 -20.20 1.43
C SER A 118 -3.86 -19.17 0.90
N ALA A 119 -3.68 -17.89 1.25
CA ALA A 119 -4.54 -16.82 0.77
C ALA A 119 -4.53 -16.72 -0.75
N ASP A 120 -3.36 -16.91 -1.38
CA ASP A 120 -3.22 -16.87 -2.83
C ASP A 120 -3.89 -18.07 -3.52
N GLN A 121 -3.81 -19.27 -2.94
CA GLN A 121 -4.59 -20.43 -3.43
C GLN A 121 -6.10 -20.19 -3.30
N ILE A 122 -6.58 -19.72 -2.15
CA ILE A 122 -8.00 -19.42 -1.88
C ILE A 122 -8.51 -18.38 -2.88
N SER A 123 -7.75 -17.33 -3.12
CA SER A 123 -8.11 -16.25 -4.05
C SER A 123 -7.91 -16.60 -5.53
N ARG A 124 -7.34 -17.76 -5.84
CA ARG A 124 -6.96 -18.17 -7.21
C ARG A 124 -5.93 -17.24 -7.86
N GLY A 125 -4.88 -16.88 -7.11
CA GLY A 125 -3.75 -16.10 -7.62
C GLY A 125 -3.99 -14.59 -7.62
N ARG A 126 -4.62 -14.03 -6.59
CA ARG A 126 -4.94 -12.59 -6.53
C ARG A 126 -4.32 -11.87 -5.33
N ILE A 127 -3.35 -12.49 -4.66
CA ILE A 127 -2.73 -11.92 -3.46
C ILE A 127 -1.37 -11.31 -3.74
N CYS A 128 -1.10 -10.22 -3.04
CA CYS A 128 0.18 -9.52 -2.99
C CYS A 128 0.59 -9.31 -1.53
N TRP A 129 1.86 -9.52 -1.23
CA TRP A 129 2.44 -9.20 0.07
C TRP A 129 3.18 -7.88 0.01
N ASN A 130 2.75 -6.89 0.80
CA ASN A 130 3.50 -5.67 1.05
C ASN A 130 4.53 -5.93 2.17
N VAL A 131 5.79 -6.00 1.78
CA VAL A 131 6.92 -6.30 2.64
C VAL A 131 7.39 -5.05 3.35
N VAL A 132 7.30 -5.04 4.68
CA VAL A 132 7.75 -3.91 5.50
C VAL A 132 8.66 -4.38 6.63
N THR A 133 9.53 -3.49 7.11
CA THR A 133 10.44 -3.73 8.25
C THR A 133 9.94 -3.04 9.53
N SER A 134 8.74 -2.46 9.49
CA SER A 134 8.15 -1.60 10.54
C SER A 134 8.96 -0.34 10.86
N ASP A 135 8.32 0.64 11.51
CA ASP A 135 8.87 1.98 11.75
C ASP A 135 8.45 2.59 13.11
N HIS A 136 7.68 1.85 13.94
CA HIS A 136 7.17 2.33 15.22
C HIS A 136 7.56 1.40 16.37
N ASP A 137 8.14 1.95 17.44
CA ASP A 137 8.56 1.23 18.64
C ASP A 137 7.40 0.50 19.34
N GLU A 138 6.21 1.10 19.34
CA GLU A 138 4.99 0.57 19.96
C GLU A 138 4.65 -0.83 19.45
N THR A 139 4.97 -1.11 18.20
CA THR A 139 4.77 -2.44 17.65
C THR A 139 5.66 -3.47 18.34
N GLY A 140 6.94 -3.14 18.57
CA GLY A 140 7.90 -4.02 19.20
C GLY A 140 7.47 -4.48 20.59
N TYR A 141 6.87 -3.60 21.38
CA TYR A 141 6.37 -3.92 22.73
C TYR A 141 5.30 -5.02 22.74
N ASN A 142 4.52 -5.15 21.67
CA ASN A 142 3.52 -6.20 21.52
C ASN A 142 4.11 -7.57 21.09
N TYR A 143 5.38 -7.59 20.66
CA TYR A 143 6.06 -8.78 20.13
C TYR A 143 7.30 -9.17 20.94
N ASN A 144 7.24 -8.99 22.26
CA ASN A 144 8.29 -9.35 23.21
C ASN A 144 9.64 -8.68 22.94
N ARG A 145 9.62 -7.41 22.48
CA ARG A 145 10.81 -6.59 22.23
C ARG A 145 10.76 -5.29 23.03
N GLN A 146 11.89 -4.61 23.15
CA GLN A 146 12.01 -3.32 23.84
C GLN A 146 11.86 -2.10 22.89
N GLY A 147 11.17 -2.30 21.76
CA GLY A 147 11.01 -1.34 20.69
C GLY A 147 11.47 -1.90 19.35
N LEU A 148 11.85 -1.02 18.43
CA LEU A 148 12.42 -1.40 17.13
C LEU A 148 13.90 -1.72 17.22
N ASP A 149 14.32 -2.77 16.50
CA ASP A 149 15.73 -3.00 16.22
C ASP A 149 16.33 -1.86 15.38
N PRO A 150 17.66 -1.64 15.41
CA PRO A 150 18.32 -0.64 14.56
C PRO A 150 17.95 -0.79 13.07
N HIS A 151 17.87 0.32 12.35
CA HIS A 151 17.43 0.34 10.96
C HIS A 151 18.23 -0.62 10.06
N GLY A 152 19.56 -0.68 10.23
CA GLY A 152 20.44 -1.59 9.47
C GLY A 152 20.06 -3.06 9.70
N ASP A 153 19.95 -3.47 10.95
CA ASP A 153 19.68 -4.85 11.36
C ASP A 153 18.29 -5.32 10.86
N ARG A 154 17.30 -4.41 10.86
CA ARG A 154 15.96 -4.72 10.31
C ARG A 154 16.00 -5.01 8.82
N TYR A 155 16.81 -4.28 8.05
CA TYR A 155 16.97 -4.54 6.62
C TYR A 155 17.74 -5.83 6.37
N ASP A 156 18.83 -6.11 7.11
CA ASP A 156 19.58 -7.36 6.97
C ASP A 156 18.70 -8.58 7.25
N ARG A 157 17.95 -8.53 8.36
CA ARG A 157 16.94 -9.56 8.69
C ARG A 157 15.84 -9.64 7.64
N GLY A 158 15.34 -8.51 7.15
CA GLY A 158 14.25 -8.42 6.17
C GLY A 158 14.64 -9.00 4.81
N GLU A 159 15.86 -8.78 4.37
CA GLU A 159 16.39 -9.33 3.11
C GLU A 159 16.50 -10.84 3.18
N GLU A 160 17.06 -11.39 4.26
CA GLU A 160 17.14 -12.85 4.48
C GLU A 160 15.75 -13.47 4.63
N PHE A 161 14.85 -12.80 5.38
CA PHE A 161 13.45 -13.22 5.53
C PHE A 161 12.78 -13.41 4.16
N LEU A 162 12.92 -12.42 3.27
CA LEU A 162 12.33 -12.45 1.94
C LEU A 162 12.93 -13.57 1.09
N ASP A 163 14.23 -13.78 1.14
CA ASP A 163 14.92 -14.86 0.41
C ASP A 163 14.43 -16.24 0.85
N VAL A 164 14.21 -16.43 2.17
CA VAL A 164 13.62 -17.66 2.71
C VAL A 164 12.18 -17.86 2.23
N VAL A 165 11.35 -16.83 2.28
CA VAL A 165 9.94 -16.91 1.82
C VAL A 165 9.88 -17.23 0.33
N LEU A 166 10.65 -16.54 -0.49
CA LEU A 166 10.73 -16.80 -1.94
C LEU A 166 11.19 -18.24 -2.24
N GLY A 167 12.16 -18.75 -1.43
CA GLY A 167 12.62 -20.13 -1.54
C GLY A 167 11.55 -21.16 -1.19
N LEU A 168 10.79 -20.90 -0.13
CA LEU A 168 9.71 -21.77 0.30
C LEU A 168 8.57 -21.84 -0.73
N TRP A 169 8.24 -20.73 -1.40
CA TRP A 169 7.23 -20.74 -2.46
C TRP A 169 7.66 -21.52 -3.71
N ASP A 170 8.94 -21.77 -3.88
CA ASP A 170 9.47 -22.63 -4.94
C ASP A 170 9.64 -24.11 -4.52
N SER A 171 9.17 -24.52 -3.32
CA SER A 171 9.28 -25.91 -2.84
C SER A 171 8.66 -26.93 -3.80
N PHE A 172 7.48 -26.65 -4.36
CA PHE A 172 6.89 -27.44 -5.43
C PHE A 172 7.22 -26.79 -6.79
N GLU A 173 7.57 -27.61 -7.78
CA GLU A 173 7.60 -27.15 -9.17
C GLU A 173 6.15 -27.00 -9.71
N ASP A 174 5.99 -26.27 -10.83
CA ASP A 174 4.65 -25.95 -11.37
C ASP A 174 3.82 -27.20 -11.73
N ASP A 175 4.48 -28.26 -12.18
CA ASP A 175 3.89 -29.54 -12.58
C ASP A 175 4.15 -30.68 -11.57
N ALA A 176 4.45 -30.36 -10.33
CA ALA A 176 4.75 -31.36 -9.29
C ALA A 176 3.55 -32.20 -8.88
N LEU A 177 2.31 -31.67 -8.96
CA LEU A 177 1.09 -32.39 -8.58
C LEU A 177 0.61 -33.30 -9.71
N LEU A 178 0.76 -34.63 -9.54
CA LEU A 178 0.34 -35.63 -10.51
C LEU A 178 -1.16 -35.95 -10.41
N LEU A 179 -1.71 -35.97 -9.19
CA LEU A 179 -3.11 -36.28 -8.87
C LEU A 179 -3.58 -37.61 -9.50
N ASP A 180 -2.66 -38.58 -9.67
CA ASP A 180 -2.88 -39.87 -10.32
C ASP A 180 -3.56 -40.84 -9.33
N ARG A 181 -4.85 -41.02 -9.53
CA ARG A 181 -5.67 -41.92 -8.70
C ARG A 181 -5.44 -43.41 -9.01
N GLU A 182 -5.06 -43.74 -10.24
CA GLU A 182 -4.87 -45.13 -10.67
C GLU A 182 -3.66 -45.75 -10.00
N ASN A 183 -2.55 -45.00 -9.93
CA ASN A 183 -1.31 -45.44 -9.32
C ASN A 183 -1.12 -44.96 -7.87
N GLY A 184 -2.07 -44.18 -7.33
CA GLY A 184 -2.02 -43.64 -5.98
C GLY A 184 -0.90 -42.60 -5.77
N LEU A 185 -0.51 -41.88 -6.83
CA LEU A 185 0.56 -40.88 -6.82
C LEU A 185 -0.04 -39.47 -6.76
N TYR A 186 0.16 -38.79 -5.64
CA TYR A 186 -0.32 -37.42 -5.46
C TYR A 186 0.61 -36.38 -6.07
N HIS A 187 1.92 -36.51 -5.87
CA HIS A 187 2.93 -35.61 -6.43
C HIS A 187 4.17 -36.39 -6.91
N ASP A 188 4.92 -35.76 -7.79
CA ASP A 188 6.24 -36.22 -8.20
C ASP A 188 7.26 -35.91 -7.08
N LYS A 189 7.86 -36.96 -6.51
CA LYS A 189 8.82 -36.83 -5.41
C LYS A 189 10.09 -36.06 -5.81
N ASP A 190 10.44 -36.05 -7.10
CA ASP A 190 11.63 -35.38 -7.61
C ASP A 190 11.39 -33.89 -7.94
N LYS A 191 10.13 -33.42 -7.80
CA LYS A 191 9.69 -32.04 -7.98
C LYS A 191 9.22 -31.35 -6.69
N LEU A 192 9.53 -31.96 -5.54
CA LEU A 192 9.34 -31.36 -4.21
C LEU A 192 10.71 -31.19 -3.54
N HIS A 193 11.07 -29.94 -3.27
CA HIS A 193 12.40 -29.56 -2.82
C HIS A 193 12.40 -29.00 -1.40
N GLN A 194 13.32 -29.48 -0.55
CA GLN A 194 13.62 -28.86 0.72
C GLN A 194 14.44 -27.58 0.50
N LEU A 195 14.22 -26.56 1.33
CA LEU A 195 14.96 -25.31 1.26
C LEU A 195 16.33 -25.41 1.96
N ASP A 196 16.37 -26.09 3.12
CA ASP A 196 17.54 -26.31 3.98
C ASP A 196 18.34 -25.00 4.23
N HIS A 197 17.63 -23.88 4.43
CA HIS A 197 18.24 -22.58 4.66
C HIS A 197 18.89 -22.51 6.02
N VAL A 198 20.17 -22.07 6.06
CA VAL A 198 20.91 -21.73 7.26
C VAL A 198 21.59 -20.39 7.04
N GLY A 199 21.15 -19.37 7.77
CA GLY A 199 21.67 -18.01 7.68
C GLY A 199 21.86 -17.36 9.04
N PRO A 200 22.27 -16.09 9.07
CA PRO A 200 22.54 -15.36 10.31
C PRO A 200 21.28 -15.11 11.15
N HIS A 201 20.11 -15.01 10.55
CA HIS A 201 18.88 -14.70 11.25
C HIS A 201 17.89 -15.87 11.29
N PHE A 202 17.96 -16.78 10.32
CA PHE A 202 16.98 -17.86 10.18
C PHE A 202 17.59 -19.22 9.88
N GLN A 203 16.95 -20.28 10.42
CA GLN A 203 17.19 -21.66 10.03
C GLN A 203 15.84 -22.28 9.66
N VAL A 204 15.64 -22.58 8.38
CA VAL A 204 14.36 -23.07 7.86
C VAL A 204 14.57 -24.24 6.92
N ARG A 205 14.18 -25.42 7.36
CA ARG A 205 14.34 -26.64 6.58
C ARG A 205 13.41 -26.70 5.35
N GLY A 206 12.15 -26.32 5.50
CA GLY A 206 11.15 -26.60 4.47
C GLY A 206 10.84 -28.12 4.36
N PRO A 207 10.23 -28.58 3.28
CA PRO A 207 9.60 -27.78 2.25
C PRO A 207 8.36 -27.05 2.77
N LEU A 208 7.84 -26.08 2.01
CA LEU A 208 6.52 -25.53 2.27
C LEU A 208 5.46 -26.59 1.97
N ASN A 209 4.42 -26.67 2.82
CA ASN A 209 3.34 -27.64 2.66
C ASN A 209 2.13 -27.08 1.86
N ILE A 210 2.40 -26.15 0.95
CA ILE A 210 1.44 -25.56 0.02
C ILE A 210 2.05 -25.63 -1.38
N ALA A 211 1.30 -26.15 -2.33
CA ALA A 211 1.71 -26.19 -3.71
C ALA A 211 1.84 -24.78 -4.31
N ARG A 212 2.58 -24.67 -5.38
CA ARG A 212 2.75 -23.43 -6.13
C ARG A 212 1.40 -22.86 -6.57
N THR A 213 1.24 -21.56 -6.40
CA THR A 213 -0.06 -20.88 -6.60
C THR A 213 -0.32 -20.59 -8.09
N PRO A 214 -1.58 -20.26 -8.50
CA PRO A 214 -1.91 -20.01 -9.91
C PRO A 214 -1.11 -18.91 -10.59
N GLN A 215 -0.60 -17.92 -9.83
CA GLN A 215 0.29 -16.87 -10.34
C GLN A 215 1.78 -17.15 -10.08
N GLY A 216 2.12 -18.42 -9.79
CA GLY A 216 3.45 -18.89 -9.42
C GLY A 216 3.76 -18.64 -7.94
N ARG A 217 3.62 -17.44 -7.47
CA ARG A 217 3.73 -17.01 -6.06
C ARG A 217 2.99 -15.69 -5.87
N PRO A 218 2.62 -15.32 -4.63
CA PRO A 218 2.10 -13.99 -4.33
C PRO A 218 2.97 -12.89 -4.91
N VAL A 219 2.34 -11.83 -5.44
CA VAL A 219 3.06 -10.64 -5.93
C VAL A 219 3.75 -9.96 -4.74
N ILE A 220 4.90 -9.35 -4.95
CA ILE A 220 5.66 -8.63 -3.93
C ILE A 220 5.49 -7.13 -4.10
N ALA A 221 4.96 -6.47 -3.07
CA ALA A 221 4.93 -5.00 -2.99
C ALA A 221 5.91 -4.50 -1.93
N GLN A 222 6.39 -3.28 -2.09
CA GLN A 222 7.26 -2.58 -1.13
C GLN A 222 6.96 -1.08 -1.12
N ALA A 223 7.35 -0.39 -0.04
CA ALA A 223 7.13 1.04 0.17
C ALA A 223 8.41 1.78 0.59
N GLY A 224 9.59 1.31 0.19
CA GLY A 224 10.88 1.86 0.63
C GLY A 224 11.43 2.97 -0.27
N GLY A 225 11.66 4.17 0.28
CA GLY A 225 12.30 5.29 -0.43
C GLY A 225 13.80 5.48 -0.11
N SER A 226 14.35 4.78 0.90
CA SER A 226 15.77 4.83 1.25
C SER A 226 16.63 4.12 0.19
N GLU A 227 17.94 4.36 0.16
CA GLU A 227 18.85 3.69 -0.77
C GLU A 227 18.77 2.16 -0.67
N ARG A 228 18.74 1.62 0.56
CA ARG A 228 18.53 0.18 0.76
C ARG A 228 17.14 -0.28 0.30
N GLY A 229 16.11 0.52 0.57
CA GLY A 229 14.75 0.24 0.12
C GLY A 229 14.62 0.20 -1.40
N LYS A 230 15.26 1.14 -2.12
CA LYS A 230 15.30 1.15 -3.59
C LYS A 230 16.05 -0.07 -4.16
N GLU A 231 17.17 -0.45 -3.53
CA GLU A 231 17.95 -1.61 -3.95
C GLU A 231 17.16 -2.91 -3.75
N LEU A 232 16.52 -3.08 -2.59
CA LEU A 232 15.65 -4.21 -2.31
C LEU A 232 14.45 -4.27 -3.26
N ALA A 233 13.84 -3.12 -3.55
CA ALA A 233 12.75 -3.01 -4.52
C ALA A 233 13.19 -3.41 -5.93
N ALA A 234 14.32 -2.92 -6.41
CA ALA A 234 14.87 -3.29 -7.70
C ALA A 234 15.17 -4.79 -7.82
N ARG A 235 15.60 -5.42 -6.72
CA ARG A 235 15.87 -6.86 -6.65
C ARG A 235 14.60 -7.71 -6.65
N THR A 236 13.55 -7.30 -5.94
CA THR A 236 12.46 -8.21 -5.58
C THR A 236 11.05 -7.68 -5.78
N ALA A 237 10.82 -6.36 -5.70
CA ALA A 237 9.46 -5.82 -5.76
C ALA A 237 8.86 -5.89 -7.18
N GLU A 238 7.57 -6.12 -7.23
CA GLU A 238 6.76 -6.13 -8.45
C GLU A 238 5.76 -4.96 -8.46
N VAL A 239 5.47 -4.41 -7.26
CA VAL A 239 4.76 -3.15 -7.07
C VAL A 239 5.55 -2.30 -6.07
N VAL A 240 5.73 -1.01 -6.34
CA VAL A 240 6.29 -0.07 -5.38
C VAL A 240 5.27 1.03 -5.10
N PHE A 241 4.88 1.12 -3.82
CA PHE A 241 4.16 2.27 -3.29
C PHE A 241 5.14 3.40 -2.99
N SER A 242 4.83 4.59 -3.45
CA SER A 242 5.51 5.85 -3.06
C SER A 242 4.46 6.91 -2.76
N LEU A 243 4.84 8.08 -2.28
CA LEU A 243 3.91 9.21 -2.15
C LEU A 243 4.04 10.13 -3.34
N ALA A 244 2.92 10.48 -3.97
CA ALA A 244 2.88 11.49 -5.02
C ALA A 244 3.16 12.87 -4.40
N SER A 245 4.32 13.45 -4.70
CA SER A 245 4.70 14.76 -4.17
C SER A 245 4.97 15.79 -5.27
N ASN A 246 5.84 15.43 -6.22
CA ASN A 246 6.24 16.28 -7.33
C ASN A 246 6.63 15.37 -8.50
N ILE A 247 6.16 15.71 -9.71
CA ILE A 247 6.34 14.87 -10.90
C ILE A 247 7.81 14.63 -11.24
N ASP A 248 8.68 15.65 -11.10
CA ASP A 248 10.11 15.51 -11.43
C ASP A 248 10.84 14.62 -10.42
N LYS A 249 10.51 14.73 -9.12
CA LYS A 249 11.04 13.84 -8.09
C LYS A 249 10.59 12.40 -8.31
N ASN A 250 9.33 12.20 -8.67
CA ASN A 250 8.80 10.87 -8.94
C ASN A 250 9.40 10.28 -10.22
N ARG A 251 9.62 11.09 -11.27
CA ARG A 251 10.33 10.66 -12.47
C ARG A 251 11.76 10.23 -12.16
N ALA A 252 12.49 11.01 -11.36
CA ALA A 252 13.84 10.65 -10.92
C ALA A 252 13.85 9.33 -10.12
N PHE A 253 12.89 9.15 -9.20
CA PHE A 253 12.71 7.92 -8.44
C PHE A 253 12.39 6.72 -9.36
N TYR A 254 11.48 6.90 -10.30
CA TYR A 254 11.09 5.88 -11.29
C TYR A 254 12.31 5.41 -12.11
N GLN A 255 13.08 6.35 -12.64
CA GLN A 255 14.28 6.06 -13.43
C GLN A 255 15.36 5.38 -12.59
N ASP A 256 15.59 5.85 -11.35
CA ASP A 256 16.57 5.28 -10.44
C ASP A 256 16.23 3.81 -10.11
N VAL A 257 15.02 3.53 -9.61
CA VAL A 257 14.66 2.18 -9.20
C VAL A 257 14.65 1.21 -10.39
N LYS A 258 14.01 1.59 -11.51
CA LYS A 258 13.95 0.74 -12.71
C LYS A 258 15.33 0.57 -13.37
N GLY A 259 16.20 1.56 -13.30
CA GLY A 259 17.58 1.49 -13.80
C GLY A 259 18.44 0.48 -13.02
N ARG A 260 18.14 0.23 -11.75
CA ARG A 260 18.83 -0.77 -10.91
C ARG A 260 18.48 -2.21 -11.27
N MET A 261 17.30 -2.48 -11.85
CA MET A 261 16.74 -3.83 -12.04
C MET A 261 17.60 -4.74 -12.92
N ALA A 262 18.29 -4.17 -13.93
CA ALA A 262 19.15 -4.93 -14.85
C ALA A 262 20.26 -5.71 -14.14
N ARG A 263 20.76 -5.23 -12.99
CA ARG A 263 21.77 -5.93 -12.16
C ARG A 263 21.26 -7.26 -11.61
N TYR A 264 19.95 -7.40 -11.51
CA TYR A 264 19.25 -8.59 -11.01
C TYR A 264 18.61 -9.42 -12.12
N GLY A 265 18.96 -9.15 -13.40
CA GLY A 265 18.40 -9.85 -14.55
C GLY A 265 16.91 -9.56 -14.79
N ARG A 266 16.37 -8.47 -14.21
CA ARG A 266 14.96 -8.10 -14.30
C ARG A 266 14.73 -7.00 -15.34
N LYS A 267 13.56 -7.03 -15.96
CA LYS A 267 13.14 -6.00 -16.93
C LYS A 267 12.38 -4.88 -16.20
N PRO A 268 12.46 -3.62 -16.67
CA PRO A 268 11.69 -2.50 -16.11
C PRO A 268 10.18 -2.75 -16.07
N SER A 269 9.64 -3.57 -16.99
CA SER A 269 8.23 -3.98 -17.01
C SER A 269 7.81 -4.87 -15.84
N ASP A 270 8.76 -5.57 -15.20
CA ASP A 270 8.50 -6.46 -14.05
C ASP A 270 8.28 -5.71 -12.74
N LEU A 271 8.20 -4.38 -12.79
CA LEU A 271 7.93 -3.52 -11.64
C LEU A 271 6.95 -2.41 -12.03
N LYS A 272 5.92 -2.21 -11.21
CA LYS A 272 4.97 -1.10 -11.31
C LYS A 272 5.22 -0.11 -10.17
N ILE A 273 5.58 1.12 -10.49
CA ILE A 273 5.72 2.21 -9.52
C ILE A 273 4.40 2.95 -9.48
N MET A 274 3.73 2.89 -8.32
CA MET A 274 2.37 3.37 -8.12
C MET A 274 2.30 4.33 -6.92
N PRO A 275 2.49 5.64 -7.15
CA PRO A 275 2.36 6.62 -6.09
C PRO A 275 0.95 6.66 -5.51
N GLY A 276 0.88 6.77 -4.16
CA GLY A 276 -0.35 7.06 -3.45
C GLY A 276 -0.75 8.52 -3.65
N ILE A 277 -2.01 8.75 -3.98
CA ILE A 277 -2.55 10.09 -4.22
C ILE A 277 -3.91 10.25 -3.54
N VAL A 278 -4.07 11.33 -2.77
CA VAL A 278 -5.38 11.76 -2.24
C VAL A 278 -6.13 12.49 -3.35
N ILE A 279 -7.35 12.07 -3.63
CA ILE A 279 -8.16 12.64 -4.73
C ILE A 279 -9.51 13.11 -4.18
N ASN A 280 -9.78 14.41 -4.34
CA ASN A 280 -11.10 15.00 -4.20
C ASN A 280 -11.62 15.33 -5.62
N VAL A 281 -12.61 14.61 -6.08
CA VAL A 281 -13.15 14.77 -7.44
C VAL A 281 -14.60 15.20 -7.44
N GLY A 282 -14.96 16.05 -8.41
CA GLY A 282 -16.33 16.44 -8.72
C GLY A 282 -16.55 16.53 -10.22
N GLU A 283 -17.78 16.79 -10.65
CA GLU A 283 -18.06 17.15 -12.04
C GLU A 283 -17.41 18.50 -12.39
N THR A 284 -17.29 19.37 -11.39
CA THR A 284 -16.59 20.66 -11.47
C THR A 284 -15.54 20.76 -10.36
N ARG A 285 -14.55 21.65 -10.53
CA ARG A 285 -13.57 21.99 -9.49
C ARG A 285 -14.25 22.51 -8.22
N ALA A 286 -15.26 23.39 -8.36
CA ALA A 286 -15.96 23.96 -7.22
C ALA A 286 -16.66 22.90 -6.35
N GLU A 287 -17.23 21.85 -6.98
CA GLU A 287 -17.83 20.73 -6.27
C GLU A 287 -16.74 19.91 -5.52
N ALA A 288 -15.61 19.65 -6.15
CA ALA A 288 -14.50 18.95 -5.51
C ALA A 288 -13.95 19.72 -4.30
N GLU A 289 -13.81 21.03 -4.44
CA GLU A 289 -13.34 21.92 -3.37
C GLU A 289 -14.35 21.98 -2.20
N ALA A 290 -15.65 22.01 -2.49
CA ALA A 290 -16.69 21.99 -1.46
C ALA A 290 -16.65 20.69 -0.64
N ARG A 291 -16.50 19.53 -1.28
CA ARG A 291 -16.36 18.22 -0.61
C ARG A 291 -15.11 18.15 0.26
N ALA A 292 -13.99 18.66 -0.24
CA ALA A 292 -12.74 18.70 0.54
C ALA A 292 -12.89 19.61 1.77
N GLN A 293 -13.59 20.76 1.62
CA GLN A 293 -13.84 21.70 2.71
C GLN A 293 -14.77 21.10 3.77
N GLU A 294 -15.83 20.40 3.37
CA GLU A 294 -16.75 19.72 4.30
C GLU A 294 -16.00 18.77 5.25
N MET A 295 -15.06 18.00 4.73
CA MET A 295 -14.26 17.08 5.55
C MET A 295 -13.35 17.78 6.55
N VAL A 296 -12.84 18.96 6.23
CA VAL A 296 -12.06 19.78 7.16
C VAL A 296 -12.95 20.34 8.26
N GLU A 297 -14.17 20.77 7.94
CA GLU A 297 -15.11 21.37 8.87
C GLU A 297 -15.64 20.39 9.93
N VAL A 298 -15.81 19.13 9.57
CA VAL A 298 -16.26 18.09 10.54
C VAL A 298 -15.13 17.55 11.42
N MET A 299 -13.86 17.92 11.15
CA MET A 299 -12.73 17.43 11.91
C MET A 299 -12.64 18.11 13.28
N HIS A 300 -12.61 17.29 14.35
CA HIS A 300 -12.44 17.83 15.70
C HIS A 300 -11.05 18.46 15.89
N PRO A 301 -10.92 19.63 16.51
CA PRO A 301 -9.63 20.33 16.68
C PRO A 301 -8.53 19.47 17.34
N GLU A 302 -8.86 18.64 18.33
CA GLU A 302 -7.92 17.73 18.99
C GLU A 302 -7.30 16.71 18.03
N VAL A 303 -8.06 16.28 17.02
CA VAL A 303 -7.55 15.38 15.97
C VAL A 303 -6.53 16.10 15.10
N GLY A 304 -6.85 17.32 14.68
CA GLY A 304 -5.94 18.14 13.91
C GLY A 304 -4.68 18.55 14.70
N LEU A 305 -4.85 18.79 16.01
CA LEU A 305 -3.72 19.06 16.91
C LEU A 305 -2.79 17.85 17.00
N LEU A 306 -3.31 16.64 17.18
CA LEU A 306 -2.50 15.43 17.21
C LEU A 306 -1.76 15.22 15.89
N MET A 307 -2.43 15.42 14.75
CA MET A 307 -1.78 15.34 13.44
C MET A 307 -0.63 16.33 13.28
N LEU A 308 -0.83 17.56 13.75
CA LEU A 308 0.20 18.60 13.71
C LEU A 308 1.37 18.28 14.66
N GLN A 309 1.09 17.74 15.85
CA GLN A 309 2.11 17.26 16.79
C GLN A 309 2.95 16.11 16.20
N GLU A 310 2.31 15.12 15.58
CA GLU A 310 3.00 14.01 14.89
C GLU A 310 3.90 14.53 13.76
N PHE A 311 3.43 15.52 13.01
CA PHE A 311 4.19 16.12 11.91
C PHE A 311 5.39 16.94 12.40
N LEU A 312 5.18 17.78 13.40
CA LEU A 312 6.23 18.65 13.96
C LEU A 312 7.14 17.92 14.95
N GLU A 313 6.80 16.71 15.37
CA GLU A 313 7.47 15.97 16.46
C GLU A 313 7.61 16.81 17.74
N THR A 314 6.56 17.58 18.05
CA THR A 314 6.54 18.51 19.19
C THR A 314 5.24 18.39 19.96
N ASP A 315 5.32 18.50 21.30
CA ASP A 315 4.13 18.45 22.16
C ASP A 315 3.41 19.80 22.14
N LEU A 316 2.15 19.81 21.69
CA LEU A 316 1.26 20.96 21.68
C LEU A 316 0.07 20.76 22.64
N HIS A 317 0.10 19.71 23.44
CA HIS A 317 -0.99 19.45 24.39
C HIS A 317 -1.18 20.60 25.38
N GLY A 318 -2.44 20.98 25.60
CA GLY A 318 -2.81 22.10 26.47
C GLY A 318 -2.52 23.49 25.91
N ALA A 319 -2.05 23.61 24.68
CA ALA A 319 -1.91 24.90 24.02
C ALA A 319 -3.30 25.52 23.75
N ASP A 320 -3.43 26.83 23.98
CA ASP A 320 -4.66 27.55 23.67
C ASP A 320 -4.83 27.68 22.16
N LEU A 321 -5.88 27.04 21.62
CA LEU A 321 -6.14 27.00 20.18
C LEU A 321 -6.45 28.38 19.58
N ASP A 322 -6.87 29.34 20.38
CA ASP A 322 -7.24 30.68 19.92
C ASP A 322 -6.06 31.68 20.00
N GLN A 323 -4.90 31.23 20.50
CA GLN A 323 -3.64 31.96 20.48
C GLN A 323 -2.76 31.52 19.29
N PRO A 324 -1.79 32.35 18.87
CA PRO A 324 -0.77 31.95 17.90
C PRO A 324 0.03 30.72 18.34
N PHE A 325 0.61 30.01 17.38
CA PHE A 325 1.50 28.90 17.66
C PHE A 325 2.66 29.34 18.57
N PRO A 326 2.99 28.60 19.64
CA PRO A 326 4.10 28.94 20.54
C PRO A 326 5.45 28.73 19.83
N MET A 327 6.06 29.80 19.35
CA MET A 327 7.27 29.81 18.52
C MET A 327 8.46 29.09 19.16
N GLU A 328 8.56 29.06 20.46
CA GLU A 328 9.57 28.30 21.21
C GLU A 328 9.45 26.78 21.04
N ARG A 329 8.30 26.33 20.57
CA ARG A 329 8.04 24.90 20.26
C ARG A 329 8.23 24.54 18.78
N MET A 330 8.62 25.53 17.93
CA MET A 330 8.86 25.25 16.51
C MET A 330 10.16 24.45 16.35
N PRO A 331 10.12 23.23 15.80
CA PRO A 331 11.32 22.42 15.60
C PRO A 331 12.17 22.97 14.45
N ALA A 332 13.44 22.58 14.41
CA ALA A 332 14.33 22.93 13.29
C ALA A 332 13.97 22.19 12.00
N ARG A 333 13.23 21.10 12.12
CA ARG A 333 12.72 20.26 11.01
C ARG A 333 11.47 19.52 11.46
N ALA A 334 10.64 19.11 10.52
CA ALA A 334 9.51 18.24 10.76
C ALA A 334 9.67 16.87 10.10
N LYS A 335 8.80 15.94 10.44
CA LYS A 335 8.69 14.62 9.82
C LYS A 335 8.06 14.75 8.43
N GLY A 336 8.70 14.20 7.40
CA GLY A 336 8.12 14.13 6.07
C GLY A 336 8.54 15.28 5.12
N SER A 337 7.58 15.98 4.51
CA SER A 337 7.84 16.94 3.43
C SER A 337 8.42 18.27 3.90
N VAL A 338 9.60 18.64 3.40
CA VAL A 338 10.21 19.95 3.64
C VAL A 338 9.30 21.07 3.17
N ALA A 339 8.66 20.94 2.00
CA ALA A 339 7.78 21.96 1.46
C ALA A 339 6.54 22.18 2.37
N MET A 340 5.99 21.11 2.95
CA MET A 340 4.89 21.23 3.92
C MET A 340 5.35 21.91 5.20
N PHE A 341 6.56 21.61 5.67
CA PHE A 341 7.13 22.25 6.85
C PHE A 341 7.33 23.75 6.65
N GLU A 342 7.91 24.16 5.51
CA GLU A 342 8.07 25.57 5.17
C GLU A 342 6.71 26.29 5.08
N GLY A 343 5.69 25.65 4.48
CA GLY A 343 4.34 26.22 4.43
C GLY A 343 3.70 26.37 5.81
N VAL A 344 3.89 25.42 6.72
CA VAL A 344 3.44 25.53 8.12
C VAL A 344 4.17 26.67 8.83
N LYS A 345 5.49 26.76 8.64
CA LYS A 345 6.32 27.81 9.25
C LYS A 345 5.92 29.20 8.77
N GLU A 346 5.75 29.40 7.48
CA GLU A 346 5.27 30.66 6.90
C GLU A 346 3.92 31.07 7.46
N PHE A 347 2.98 30.12 7.61
CA PHE A 347 1.67 30.38 8.18
C PHE A 347 1.75 30.79 9.65
N VAL A 348 2.63 30.16 10.42
CA VAL A 348 2.90 30.52 11.83
C VAL A 348 3.51 31.92 11.95
N GLU A 349 4.47 32.28 11.09
CA GLU A 349 5.10 33.59 11.06
C GLU A 349 4.10 34.74 10.77
N GLN A 350 2.98 34.45 10.11
CA GLN A 350 1.89 35.37 9.86
C GLN A 350 1.03 35.67 11.13
N GLY A 351 1.29 34.96 12.23
CA GLY A 351 0.64 35.21 13.54
C GLY A 351 -0.79 34.71 13.65
N HIS A 352 -1.20 33.77 12.80
CA HIS A 352 -2.51 33.15 12.89
C HIS A 352 -2.65 32.27 14.14
N SER A 353 -3.90 32.07 14.61
CA SER A 353 -4.18 31.19 15.74
C SER A 353 -3.82 29.74 15.45
N LEU A 354 -3.51 28.96 16.50
CA LEU A 354 -3.25 27.53 16.40
C LEU A 354 -4.44 26.79 15.76
N ARG A 355 -5.67 27.20 16.02
CA ARG A 355 -6.88 26.68 15.37
C ARG A 355 -6.84 26.91 13.85
N ALA A 356 -6.46 28.09 13.40
CA ALA A 356 -6.32 28.38 11.97
C ALA A 356 -5.19 27.56 11.34
N LEU A 357 -4.08 27.36 12.06
CA LEU A 357 -2.96 26.52 11.62
C LEU A 357 -3.39 25.05 11.48
N ILE A 358 -4.12 24.51 12.44
CA ILE A 358 -4.66 23.14 12.37
C ILE A 358 -5.54 22.97 11.11
N THR A 359 -6.42 23.92 10.85
CA THR A 359 -7.29 23.92 9.66
C THR A 359 -6.46 23.99 8.37
N HIS A 360 -5.47 24.88 8.34
CA HIS A 360 -4.55 25.02 7.19
C HIS A 360 -3.76 23.73 6.94
N TYR A 361 -3.20 23.16 8.00
CA TYR A 361 -2.45 21.89 7.93
C TYR A 361 -3.34 20.73 7.49
N ALA A 362 -4.55 20.62 8.03
CA ALA A 362 -5.50 19.60 7.62
C ALA A 362 -5.85 19.69 6.13
N ARG A 363 -6.09 20.90 5.63
CA ARG A 363 -6.29 21.13 4.19
C ARG A 363 -5.09 20.70 3.36
N GLN A 364 -3.88 21.04 3.79
CA GLN A 364 -2.67 20.62 3.09
C GLN A 364 -2.44 19.10 3.18
N HIS A 365 -2.65 18.51 4.34
CA HIS A 365 -2.42 17.08 4.56
C HIS A 365 -3.42 16.21 3.79
N THR A 366 -4.69 16.60 3.74
CA THR A 366 -5.75 15.92 2.99
C THR A 366 -5.89 16.43 1.57
N GLY A 367 -5.37 17.61 1.26
CA GLY A 367 -5.42 18.29 -0.03
C GLY A 367 -4.07 18.37 -0.77
N ASN A 368 -2.96 17.83 -0.22
CA ASN A 368 -1.73 17.57 -1.02
C ASN A 368 -1.97 16.55 -2.13
N GLY A 369 -3.19 16.07 -2.21
CA GLY A 369 -3.75 15.37 -3.31
C GLY A 369 -4.25 16.32 -4.39
N LEU A 370 -4.87 15.72 -5.35
CA LEU A 370 -5.49 16.38 -6.48
C LEU A 370 -6.95 16.72 -6.14
N THR A 371 -7.27 18.01 -6.11
CA THR A 371 -8.65 18.48 -5.98
C THR A 371 -9.05 19.15 -7.31
N GLY A 372 -10.07 18.64 -7.98
CA GLY A 372 -10.46 19.16 -9.29
C GLY A 372 -11.64 18.44 -9.92
N SER A 373 -12.03 18.91 -11.09
CA SER A 373 -12.96 18.19 -11.95
C SER A 373 -12.37 16.86 -12.41
N TYR A 374 -13.22 15.91 -12.80
CA TYR A 374 -12.76 14.63 -13.31
C TYR A 374 -11.84 14.73 -14.54
N LEU A 375 -12.00 15.78 -15.36
CA LEU A 375 -11.12 16.05 -16.49
C LEU A 375 -9.71 16.43 -16.01
N GLU A 376 -9.59 17.34 -15.04
CA GLU A 376 -8.31 17.76 -14.48
C GLU A 376 -7.60 16.59 -13.77
N VAL A 377 -8.36 15.72 -13.09
CA VAL A 377 -7.82 14.50 -12.48
C VAL A 377 -7.30 13.55 -13.55
N ALA A 378 -8.04 13.35 -14.64
CA ALA A 378 -7.61 12.51 -15.74
C ALA A 378 -6.38 13.09 -16.47
N ASP A 379 -6.30 14.41 -16.65
CA ASP A 379 -5.15 15.11 -17.26
C ASP A 379 -3.89 14.89 -16.41
N TYR A 380 -3.98 15.07 -15.08
CA TYR A 380 -2.89 14.83 -14.15
C TYR A 380 -2.38 13.38 -14.21
N MET A 381 -3.30 12.40 -14.18
CA MET A 381 -2.93 10.99 -14.23
C MET A 381 -2.29 10.62 -15.57
N GLN A 382 -2.78 11.19 -16.67
CA GLN A 382 -2.20 11.01 -18.00
C GLN A 382 -0.78 11.58 -18.09
N GLU A 383 -0.55 12.80 -17.62
CA GLU A 383 0.76 13.45 -17.63
C GLU A 383 1.79 12.60 -16.86
N TRP A 384 1.46 12.16 -15.66
CA TRP A 384 2.36 11.34 -14.85
C TRP A 384 2.69 10.01 -15.51
N PHE A 385 1.72 9.40 -16.14
CA PHE A 385 1.90 8.14 -16.86
C PHE A 385 2.76 8.31 -18.11
N GLU A 386 2.45 9.27 -18.96
CA GLU A 386 3.15 9.49 -20.22
C GLU A 386 4.61 9.97 -20.03
N THR A 387 4.88 10.67 -18.92
CA THR A 387 6.23 11.19 -18.61
C THR A 387 7.07 10.23 -17.77
N GLU A 388 6.61 8.98 -17.56
CA GLU A 388 7.30 7.96 -16.74
C GLU A 388 7.57 8.42 -15.30
N ALA A 389 6.63 9.16 -14.71
CA ALA A 389 6.62 9.44 -13.28
C ALA A 389 5.86 8.38 -12.48
N ALA A 390 4.99 7.60 -13.14
CA ALA A 390 4.21 6.52 -12.56
C ALA A 390 3.82 5.46 -13.59
N ASP A 391 3.60 4.21 -13.16
CA ASP A 391 2.91 3.17 -13.94
C ASP A 391 1.41 3.13 -13.63
N GLY A 392 0.98 3.86 -12.62
CA GLY A 392 -0.38 3.92 -12.13
C GLY A 392 -0.45 4.62 -10.78
N PHE A 393 -1.57 4.49 -10.08
CA PHE A 393 -1.79 5.18 -8.81
C PHE A 393 -2.48 4.30 -7.79
N ILE A 394 -2.19 4.55 -6.52
CA ILE A 394 -2.95 4.00 -5.39
C ILE A 394 -3.82 5.12 -4.83
N LEU A 395 -5.12 4.98 -4.99
CA LEU A 395 -6.14 5.97 -4.64
C LEU A 395 -6.32 6.01 -3.12
N MET A 396 -5.93 7.10 -2.49
CA MET A 396 -6.12 7.36 -1.07
C MET A 396 -7.42 8.17 -0.91
N CYS A 397 -8.55 7.47 -1.03
CA CYS A 397 -9.88 8.09 -1.01
C CYS A 397 -10.13 8.78 0.34
N PRO A 398 -10.49 10.07 0.38
CA PRO A 398 -10.78 10.77 1.63
C PRO A 398 -11.85 10.07 2.47
N THR A 399 -12.91 9.58 1.83
CA THR A 399 -13.98 8.78 2.45
C THR A 399 -14.25 7.51 1.66
N LEU A 400 -14.57 6.41 2.36
CA LEU A 400 -14.99 5.15 1.75
C LEU A 400 -16.40 4.78 2.22
N PRO A 401 -17.28 4.33 1.32
CA PRO A 401 -17.06 4.13 -0.12
C PRO A 401 -17.25 5.37 -1.00
N SER A 402 -17.79 6.48 -0.50
CA SER A 402 -18.34 7.60 -1.29
C SER A 402 -17.34 8.24 -2.26
N SER A 403 -16.12 8.59 -1.81
CA SER A 403 -15.09 9.17 -2.71
C SER A 403 -14.61 8.17 -3.77
N LEU A 404 -14.62 6.88 -3.46
CA LEU A 404 -14.32 5.85 -4.45
C LEU A 404 -15.45 5.72 -5.48
N GLU A 405 -16.71 5.76 -5.04
CA GLU A 405 -17.88 5.77 -5.94
C GLU A 405 -17.80 6.95 -6.91
N ASP A 406 -17.46 8.15 -6.44
CA ASP A 406 -17.28 9.31 -7.31
C ASP A 406 -16.12 9.14 -8.29
N PHE A 407 -14.96 8.67 -7.84
CA PHE A 407 -13.83 8.42 -8.73
C PHE A 407 -14.17 7.38 -9.80
N THR A 408 -14.79 6.29 -9.43
CA THR A 408 -15.14 5.22 -10.36
C THR A 408 -16.25 5.63 -11.34
N ARG A 409 -17.15 6.50 -10.92
CA ARG A 409 -18.23 7.03 -11.77
C ARG A 409 -17.76 8.12 -12.74
N LEU A 410 -16.82 8.97 -12.32
CA LEU A 410 -16.44 10.17 -13.09
C LEU A 410 -15.11 9.99 -13.84
N VAL A 411 -14.05 9.52 -13.13
CA VAL A 411 -12.69 9.51 -13.68
C VAL A 411 -12.41 8.24 -14.48
N VAL A 412 -12.83 7.08 -14.00
CA VAL A 412 -12.55 5.80 -14.67
C VAL A 412 -13.11 5.79 -16.11
N PRO A 413 -14.38 6.20 -16.39
CA PRO A 413 -14.86 6.24 -17.76
C PRO A 413 -14.06 7.20 -18.66
N GLU A 414 -13.59 8.31 -18.14
CA GLU A 414 -12.75 9.25 -18.90
C GLU A 414 -11.38 8.67 -19.23
N LEU A 415 -10.73 7.99 -18.27
CA LEU A 415 -9.47 7.27 -18.53
C LEU A 415 -9.64 6.14 -19.56
N GLN A 416 -10.77 5.44 -19.52
CA GLN A 416 -11.12 4.40 -20.50
C GLN A 416 -11.36 5.03 -21.88
N ARG A 417 -12.10 6.13 -21.97
CA ARG A 417 -12.34 6.87 -23.22
C ARG A 417 -11.04 7.35 -23.88
N ARG A 418 -10.05 7.75 -23.06
CA ARG A 418 -8.70 8.11 -23.52
C ARG A 418 -7.83 6.89 -23.90
N GLY A 419 -8.29 5.68 -23.66
CA GLY A 419 -7.51 4.44 -23.87
C GLY A 419 -6.40 4.23 -22.84
N LEU A 420 -6.38 5.00 -21.75
CA LEU A 420 -5.36 4.95 -20.71
C LEU A 420 -5.62 3.85 -19.69
N PHE A 421 -6.87 3.42 -19.51
CA PHE A 421 -7.25 2.40 -18.55
C PHE A 421 -8.09 1.29 -19.21
N ARG A 422 -8.09 0.10 -18.59
CA ARG A 422 -8.84 -1.06 -19.10
C ARG A 422 -10.36 -0.89 -18.93
N ALA A 423 -11.15 -1.47 -19.84
CA ALA A 423 -12.60 -1.60 -19.71
C ALA A 423 -13.01 -2.97 -19.13
N GLU A 424 -12.12 -3.96 -19.19
CA GLU A 424 -12.32 -5.32 -18.69
C GLU A 424 -11.01 -5.85 -18.12
N TYR A 425 -11.10 -6.83 -17.21
CA TYR A 425 -9.91 -7.55 -16.75
C TYR A 425 -9.36 -8.43 -17.88
N GLU A 426 -8.05 -8.32 -18.11
CA GLU A 426 -7.36 -9.04 -19.19
C GLU A 426 -6.90 -10.44 -18.76
N GLY A 427 -6.74 -10.66 -17.43
CA GLY A 427 -6.24 -11.90 -16.84
C GLY A 427 -7.13 -12.43 -15.72
N ALA A 428 -6.82 -13.65 -15.26
CA ALA A 428 -7.47 -14.30 -14.13
C ALA A 428 -6.78 -13.97 -12.79
N THR A 429 -5.48 -13.72 -12.84
CA THR A 429 -4.64 -13.46 -11.66
C THR A 429 -4.27 -11.99 -11.54
N LEU A 430 -3.86 -11.57 -10.33
CA LEU A 430 -3.34 -10.21 -10.11
C LEU A 430 -2.10 -9.95 -10.97
N ARG A 431 -1.21 -10.92 -11.06
CA ARG A 431 0.02 -10.85 -11.85
C ARG A 431 -0.26 -10.55 -13.32
N GLU A 432 -1.18 -11.28 -13.93
CA GLU A 432 -1.60 -11.06 -15.32
C GLU A 432 -2.21 -9.67 -15.49
N ASN A 433 -3.12 -9.27 -14.60
CA ASN A 433 -3.77 -7.97 -14.65
C ASN A 433 -2.79 -6.80 -14.45
N LEU A 434 -1.69 -7.00 -13.74
CA LEU A 434 -0.60 -6.02 -13.61
C LEU A 434 0.36 -6.05 -14.82
N GLY A 435 0.25 -7.04 -15.71
CA GLY A 435 1.19 -7.23 -16.82
C GLY A 435 2.60 -7.56 -16.35
N LEU A 436 2.71 -8.40 -15.33
CA LEU A 436 3.97 -8.88 -14.76
C LEU A 436 4.33 -10.25 -15.35
N SER A 437 5.61 -10.53 -15.51
CA SER A 437 6.11 -11.83 -15.94
C SER A 437 5.76 -12.91 -14.92
N PHE A 438 5.45 -14.13 -15.41
CA PHE A 438 5.28 -15.30 -14.53
C PHE A 438 6.64 -15.66 -13.92
N PRO A 439 6.76 -15.84 -12.60
CA PRO A 439 8.03 -16.13 -11.94
C PRO A 439 8.45 -17.59 -12.19
N VAL A 440 9.59 -17.78 -12.81
CA VAL A 440 10.14 -19.14 -13.05
C VAL A 440 10.55 -19.76 -11.72
N ASN A 441 10.19 -21.03 -11.51
CA ASN A 441 10.65 -21.78 -10.34
C ASN A 441 12.16 -21.96 -10.37
N ARG A 442 12.85 -21.72 -9.24
CA ARG A 442 14.33 -21.77 -9.18
C ARG A 442 14.92 -23.13 -9.55
N HIS A 443 14.23 -24.22 -9.21
CA HIS A 443 14.71 -25.57 -9.48
C HIS A 443 14.52 -25.95 -10.96
N THR A 444 13.40 -25.54 -11.57
CA THR A 444 13.17 -25.66 -13.00
C THR A 444 14.21 -24.85 -13.79
N ALA A 445 14.50 -23.61 -13.38
CA ALA A 445 15.49 -22.76 -14.04
C ALA A 445 16.89 -23.39 -14.04
N VAL A 446 17.32 -23.99 -12.92
CA VAL A 446 18.62 -24.68 -12.82
C VAL A 446 18.66 -25.92 -13.74
N ARG A 447 17.58 -26.71 -13.76
CA ARG A 447 17.50 -27.89 -14.61
C ARG A 447 17.54 -27.54 -16.10
N ASP A 448 16.84 -26.50 -16.52
CA ASP A 448 16.80 -26.07 -17.93
C ASP A 448 18.12 -25.45 -18.39
N ALA A 449 18.83 -24.76 -17.49
CA ALA A 449 20.17 -24.24 -17.77
C ALA A 449 21.24 -25.33 -17.89
N ALA A 450 21.00 -26.53 -17.33
CA ALA A 450 21.90 -27.68 -17.39
C ALA A 450 21.70 -28.59 -18.63
N ARG A 451 20.67 -28.33 -19.43
CA ARG A 451 20.35 -28.98 -20.70
C ARG A 451 20.88 -28.19 -21.88
#